data_e5e6f6e488a94b0c4554276f133a7907
#
_entry.id   e5e6f6e488a94b0c4554276f133a7907
#
_cell.length_a   1.000
_cell.length_b   1.000
_cell.length_c   1.000
_cell.angle_alpha   90.00
_cell.angle_beta   90.00
_cell.angle_gamma   90.00
#
_symmetry.space_group_name_H-M   'P 1'
#
loop_
_entity.id
_entity.type
_entity.pdbx_description
1 polymer ?
#
loop_
_entity_poly.entity_id
_entity_poly.type
_entity_poly.pdbx_seq_one_letter_code
_entity_poly.pdbx_strand_id
1 'polypeptide(L)'
;MGPVDSSTFVLVAGSFLASAVEMVEALTIVLGVGVVRGWRAPLIGVAAALAILVVLVALLGAALAAIPIEPLRLVVGALLLVFGLQWLRKAILRSSGHKALHDEDDAYRAEREQAEKAGHDSKVGLDWYAFTVAFKGVLLEGLEVVFIVIAFGSAQGELGLAAVGAALAFVLVLVMGLVLHRPLSRVPENTIKFVVGLLLTSFGCFWGAEGAGVDWPGDEISLLGVIAFFGLVSFVLVRALRRRRVPPVAAGAGA
;
A
#
# COMPACT_ATOMS: atom_id res chain seq x y z
N MET A 1 10.44 -11.97 -29.57
CA MET A 1 10.27 -11.10 -28.42
C MET A 1 10.69 -9.70 -28.86
N GLY A 2 9.71 -8.79 -29.10
CA GLY A 2 10.00 -7.38 -29.37
C GLY A 2 10.63 -6.72 -28.13
N PRO A 3 11.30 -5.58 -28.28
CA PRO A 3 11.82 -4.85 -27.14
C PRO A 3 10.65 -4.57 -26.19
N VAL A 4 10.84 -4.88 -24.90
CA VAL A 4 9.85 -4.55 -23.85
C VAL A 4 9.69 -3.03 -23.92
N ASP A 5 8.48 -2.60 -24.29
CA ASP A 5 8.17 -1.19 -24.42
C ASP A 5 8.42 -0.50 -23.07
N SER A 6 9.03 0.68 -23.08
CA SER A 6 9.38 1.41 -21.85
C SER A 6 8.17 1.61 -20.92
N SER A 7 6.96 1.74 -21.49
CA SER A 7 5.70 1.84 -20.77
C SER A 7 5.37 0.55 -20.00
N THR A 8 5.51 -0.60 -20.63
CA THR A 8 5.32 -1.93 -20.02
C THR A 8 6.28 -2.14 -18.84
N PHE A 9 7.56 -1.78 -19.02
CA PHE A 9 8.53 -1.89 -17.93
C PHE A 9 8.16 -1.00 -16.74
N VAL A 10 7.80 0.25 -16.98
CA VAL A 10 7.40 1.20 -15.93
C VAL A 10 6.15 0.72 -15.19
N LEU A 11 5.16 0.18 -15.92
CA LEU A 11 3.95 -0.39 -15.34
C LEU A 11 4.25 -1.56 -14.40
N VAL A 12 4.97 -2.56 -14.89
CA VAL A 12 5.29 -3.77 -14.12
C VAL A 12 6.19 -3.44 -12.93
N ALA A 13 7.22 -2.60 -13.13
CA ALA A 13 8.13 -2.19 -12.05
C ALA A 13 7.41 -1.32 -10.99
N GLY A 14 6.54 -0.41 -11.40
CA GLY A 14 5.74 0.43 -10.50
C GLY A 14 4.79 -0.40 -9.65
N SER A 15 4.01 -1.29 -10.29
CA SER A 15 3.12 -2.21 -9.59
C SER A 15 3.89 -3.16 -8.66
N PHE A 16 5.04 -3.69 -9.11
CA PHE A 16 5.91 -4.52 -8.30
C PHE A 16 6.41 -3.80 -7.05
N LEU A 17 7.02 -2.62 -7.20
CA LEU A 17 7.59 -1.88 -6.08
C LEU A 17 6.53 -1.46 -5.06
N ALA A 18 5.39 -0.95 -5.55
CA ALA A 18 4.30 -0.54 -4.68
C ALA A 18 3.71 -1.74 -3.92
N SER A 19 3.42 -2.85 -4.62
CA SER A 19 2.89 -4.07 -4.00
C SER A 19 3.89 -4.72 -3.03
N ALA A 20 5.20 -4.65 -3.33
CA ALA A 20 6.22 -5.22 -2.45
C ALA A 20 6.24 -4.55 -1.08
N VAL A 21 6.00 -3.24 -1.00
CA VAL A 21 5.92 -2.50 0.28
C VAL A 21 4.79 -3.03 1.14
N GLU A 22 3.57 -3.15 0.59
CA GLU A 22 2.41 -3.63 1.35
C GLU A 22 2.58 -5.09 1.78
N MET A 23 3.18 -5.91 0.92
CA MET A 23 3.47 -7.30 1.25
C MET A 23 4.54 -7.45 2.34
N VAL A 24 5.51 -6.51 2.44
CA VAL A 24 6.47 -6.47 3.55
C VAL A 24 5.76 -6.11 4.85
N GLU A 25 4.85 -5.13 4.85
CA GLU A 25 4.03 -4.82 6.04
C GLU A 25 3.20 -6.03 6.48
N ALA A 26 2.49 -6.68 5.55
CA ALA A 26 1.74 -7.90 5.85
C ALA A 26 2.63 -9.00 6.44
N LEU A 27 3.81 -9.22 5.84
CA LEU A 27 4.79 -10.20 6.32
C LEU A 27 5.26 -9.86 7.74
N THR A 28 5.56 -8.60 8.01
CA THR A 28 6.02 -8.12 9.33
C THR A 28 5.00 -8.44 10.41
N ILE A 29 3.71 -8.18 10.15
CA ILE A 29 2.61 -8.53 11.06
C ILE A 29 2.54 -10.04 11.30
N VAL A 30 2.54 -10.84 10.24
CA VAL A 30 2.45 -12.31 10.33
C VAL A 30 3.64 -12.91 11.06
N LEU A 31 4.86 -12.43 10.78
CA LEU A 31 6.07 -12.85 11.48
C LEU A 31 6.03 -12.50 12.96
N GLY A 32 5.64 -11.25 13.29
CA GLY A 32 5.57 -10.77 14.68
C GLY A 32 4.67 -11.64 15.55
N VAL A 33 3.49 -11.97 15.03
CA VAL A 33 2.53 -12.82 15.77
C VAL A 33 2.92 -14.31 15.72
N GLY A 34 3.38 -14.79 14.56
CA GLY A 34 3.70 -16.21 14.35
C GLY A 34 4.84 -16.72 15.23
N VAL A 35 5.88 -15.89 15.43
CA VAL A 35 7.03 -16.24 16.29
C VAL A 35 6.64 -16.36 17.75
N VAL A 36 5.69 -15.55 18.22
CA VAL A 36 5.25 -15.54 19.64
C VAL A 36 4.18 -16.59 19.93
N ARG A 37 3.20 -16.72 19.01
CA ARG A 37 1.97 -17.48 19.22
C ARG A 37 1.92 -18.82 18.50
N GLY A 38 2.99 -19.14 17.77
CA GLY A 38 3.01 -20.30 16.87
C GLY A 38 2.33 -20.04 15.54
N TRP A 39 2.63 -20.87 14.56
CA TRP A 39 2.32 -20.60 13.15
C TRP A 39 0.94 -21.05 12.69
N ARG A 40 0.28 -21.97 13.43
CA ARG A 40 -0.98 -22.59 12.98
C ARG A 40 -2.10 -21.56 12.80
N ALA A 41 -2.35 -20.74 13.81
CA ALA A 41 -3.44 -19.78 13.79
C ALA A 41 -3.19 -18.62 12.82
N PRO A 42 -1.99 -17.97 12.79
CA PRO A 42 -1.66 -16.98 11.79
C PRO A 42 -1.78 -17.49 10.35
N LEU A 43 -1.28 -18.67 10.04
CA LEU A 43 -1.35 -19.22 8.67
C LEU A 43 -2.79 -19.52 8.23
N ILE A 44 -3.67 -19.94 9.14
CA ILE A 44 -5.11 -20.06 8.84
C ILE A 44 -5.70 -18.68 8.58
N GLY A 45 -5.32 -17.66 9.35
CA GLY A 45 -5.73 -16.27 9.12
C GLY A 45 -5.28 -15.74 7.76
N VAL A 46 -4.02 -15.98 7.39
CA VAL A 46 -3.47 -15.64 6.06
C VAL A 46 -4.26 -16.34 4.95
N ALA A 47 -4.49 -17.65 5.07
CA ALA A 47 -5.23 -18.40 4.06
C ALA A 47 -6.67 -17.88 3.89
N ALA A 48 -7.35 -17.57 4.99
CA ALA A 48 -8.69 -16.98 4.98
C ALA A 48 -8.70 -15.59 4.31
N ALA A 49 -7.73 -14.73 4.63
CA ALA A 49 -7.60 -13.41 4.01
C ALA A 49 -7.35 -13.53 2.49
N LEU A 50 -6.42 -14.39 2.08
CA LEU A 50 -6.14 -14.63 0.66
C LEU A 50 -7.37 -15.18 -0.09
N ALA A 51 -8.13 -16.09 0.52
CA ALA A 51 -9.36 -16.60 -0.09
C ALA A 51 -10.39 -15.48 -0.31
N ILE A 52 -10.58 -14.59 0.66
CA ILE A 52 -11.46 -13.43 0.52
C ILE A 52 -10.94 -12.48 -0.57
N LEU A 53 -9.64 -12.19 -0.61
CA LEU A 53 -9.05 -11.33 -1.63
C LEU A 53 -9.24 -11.91 -3.04
N VAL A 54 -9.06 -13.22 -3.23
CA VAL A 54 -9.31 -13.90 -4.51
C VAL A 54 -10.77 -13.75 -4.94
N VAL A 55 -11.73 -13.99 -4.02
CA VAL A 55 -13.16 -13.80 -4.31
C VAL A 55 -13.45 -12.35 -4.67
N LEU A 56 -12.89 -11.41 -3.92
CA LEU A 56 -13.09 -9.98 -4.14
C LEU A 56 -12.53 -9.54 -5.50
N VAL A 57 -11.32 -9.98 -5.87
CA VAL A 57 -10.72 -9.70 -7.18
C VAL A 57 -11.54 -10.29 -8.32
N ALA A 58 -12.06 -11.52 -8.16
CA ALA A 58 -12.92 -12.15 -9.15
C ALA A 58 -14.23 -11.37 -9.34
N LEU A 59 -14.87 -10.94 -8.24
CA LEU A 59 -16.09 -10.13 -8.28
C LEU A 59 -15.84 -8.74 -8.89
N LEU A 60 -14.74 -8.08 -8.50
CA LEU A 60 -14.35 -6.80 -9.07
C LEU A 60 -14.06 -6.92 -10.56
N GLY A 61 -13.30 -7.95 -10.97
CA GLY A 61 -13.00 -8.18 -12.39
C GLY A 61 -14.27 -8.38 -13.22
N ALA A 62 -15.23 -9.16 -12.71
CA ALA A 62 -16.52 -9.33 -13.37
C ALA A 62 -17.33 -8.02 -13.44
N ALA A 63 -17.32 -7.23 -12.36
CA ALA A 63 -18.00 -5.94 -12.31
C ALA A 63 -17.35 -4.92 -13.26
N LEU A 64 -16.02 -4.85 -13.31
CA LEU A 64 -15.27 -3.99 -14.22
C LEU A 64 -15.54 -4.29 -15.69
N ALA A 65 -15.77 -5.57 -16.03
CA ALA A 65 -16.12 -5.97 -17.38
C ALA A 65 -17.58 -5.64 -17.78
N ALA A 66 -18.46 -5.43 -16.80
CA ALA A 66 -19.91 -5.20 -17.01
C ALA A 66 -20.31 -3.71 -16.97
N ILE A 67 -19.48 -2.86 -16.37
CA ILE A 67 -19.80 -1.43 -16.17
C ILE A 67 -19.31 -0.61 -17.38
N PRO A 68 -20.11 0.35 -17.89
CA PRO A 68 -19.65 1.31 -18.91
C PRO A 68 -18.41 2.09 -18.41
N ILE A 69 -17.53 2.46 -19.34
CA ILE A 69 -16.21 3.01 -19.01
C ILE A 69 -16.28 4.34 -18.20
N GLU A 70 -17.27 5.19 -18.47
CA GLU A 70 -17.39 6.51 -17.82
C GLU A 70 -17.76 6.40 -16.34
N PRO A 71 -18.84 5.70 -15.91
CA PRO A 71 -19.10 5.45 -14.49
C PRO A 71 -17.96 4.71 -13.80
N LEU A 72 -17.29 3.81 -14.53
CA LEU A 72 -16.14 3.09 -14.02
C LEU A 72 -14.98 4.03 -13.68
N ARG A 73 -14.62 4.95 -14.60
CA ARG A 73 -13.59 5.97 -14.38
C ARG A 73 -13.92 6.84 -13.19
N LEU A 74 -15.17 7.24 -13.01
CA LEU A 74 -15.60 8.05 -11.87
C LEU A 74 -15.41 7.29 -10.55
N VAL A 75 -15.90 6.05 -10.46
CA VAL A 75 -15.83 5.26 -9.22
C VAL A 75 -14.37 4.89 -8.89
N VAL A 76 -13.65 4.35 -9.86
CA VAL A 76 -12.23 3.98 -9.68
C VAL A 76 -11.41 5.22 -9.37
N GLY A 77 -11.58 6.31 -10.13
CA GLY A 77 -10.89 7.57 -9.90
C GLY A 77 -11.14 8.13 -8.50
N ALA A 78 -12.39 8.11 -8.01
CA ALA A 78 -12.72 8.53 -6.66
C ALA A 78 -12.05 7.67 -5.58
N LEU A 79 -12.05 6.35 -5.75
CA LEU A 79 -11.36 5.42 -4.83
C LEU A 79 -9.85 5.69 -4.81
N LEU A 80 -9.22 5.81 -5.98
CA LEU A 80 -7.79 6.12 -6.10
C LEU A 80 -7.44 7.46 -5.46
N LEU A 81 -8.29 8.48 -5.65
CA LEU A 81 -8.10 9.79 -5.04
C LEU A 81 -8.14 9.71 -3.52
N VAL A 82 -9.12 9.01 -2.95
CA VAL A 82 -9.25 8.84 -1.49
C VAL A 82 -8.02 8.11 -0.92
N PHE A 83 -7.63 6.98 -1.52
CA PHE A 83 -6.45 6.22 -1.09
C PHE A 83 -5.16 7.01 -1.28
N GLY A 84 -4.99 7.60 -2.46
CA GLY A 84 -3.83 8.42 -2.77
C GLY A 84 -3.64 9.56 -1.78
N LEU A 85 -4.72 10.31 -1.47
CA LEU A 85 -4.69 11.39 -0.48
C LEU A 85 -4.35 10.90 0.92
N GLN A 86 -4.84 9.73 1.33
CA GLN A 86 -4.49 9.15 2.64
C GLN A 86 -2.98 8.82 2.72
N TRP A 87 -2.44 8.19 1.68
CA TRP A 87 -1.03 7.87 1.60
C TRP A 87 -0.16 9.12 1.50
N LEU A 88 -0.53 10.04 0.62
CA LEU A 88 0.20 11.28 0.43
C LEU A 88 0.22 12.13 1.70
N ARG A 89 -0.91 12.21 2.43
CA ARG A 89 -0.98 12.85 3.75
C ARG A 89 -0.01 12.21 4.74
N LYS A 90 -0.02 10.86 4.86
CA LYS A 90 0.90 10.13 5.75
C LYS A 90 2.36 10.42 5.36
N ALA A 91 2.66 10.38 4.08
CA ALA A 91 4.00 10.61 3.54
C ALA A 91 4.49 12.06 3.78
N ILE A 92 3.63 13.07 3.59
CA ILE A 92 3.93 14.48 3.89
C ILE A 92 4.22 14.66 5.39
N LEU A 93 3.41 14.09 6.27
CA LEU A 93 3.59 14.17 7.72
C LEU A 93 4.88 13.48 8.17
N ARG A 94 5.23 12.33 7.60
CA ARG A 94 6.49 11.63 7.85
C ARG A 94 7.68 12.44 7.32
N SER A 95 7.62 12.91 6.09
CA SER A 95 8.67 13.72 5.46
C SER A 95 8.89 15.07 6.14
N SER A 96 7.87 15.64 6.77
CA SER A 96 7.98 16.89 7.54
C SER A 96 8.42 16.67 8.99
N GLY A 97 8.48 15.42 9.46
CA GLY A 97 8.85 15.06 10.81
C GLY A 97 7.73 15.23 11.86
N HIS A 98 6.47 15.46 11.43
CA HIS A 98 5.31 15.50 12.31
C HIS A 98 4.77 14.11 12.66
N LYS A 99 5.18 13.10 11.91
CA LYS A 99 4.95 11.69 12.18
C LYS A 99 6.27 10.93 12.07
N ALA A 100 6.50 9.95 12.95
CA ALA A 100 7.66 9.08 12.86
C ALA A 100 7.69 8.40 11.48
N LEU A 101 8.89 8.18 10.95
CA LEU A 101 9.07 7.32 9.80
C LEU A 101 8.60 5.91 10.17
N HIS A 102 8.03 5.21 9.22
CA HIS A 102 7.75 3.79 9.41
C HIS A 102 9.07 3.04 9.40
N ASP A 103 9.24 2.16 10.38
CA ASP A 103 10.40 1.29 10.53
C ASP A 103 9.85 -0.12 10.78
N GLU A 104 10.18 -1.04 9.89
CA GLU A 104 9.69 -2.42 9.94
C GLU A 104 10.20 -3.18 11.18
N ASP A 105 11.40 -2.85 11.66
CA ASP A 105 11.94 -3.46 12.87
C ASP A 105 11.18 -2.98 14.13
N ASP A 106 10.75 -1.72 14.15
CA ASP A 106 9.92 -1.18 15.22
C ASP A 106 8.49 -1.75 15.16
N ALA A 107 7.92 -1.85 13.95
CA ALA A 107 6.61 -2.47 13.74
C ALA A 107 6.62 -3.94 14.17
N TYR A 108 7.63 -4.71 13.77
CA TYR A 108 7.80 -6.10 14.18
C TYR A 108 7.92 -6.25 15.70
N ARG A 109 8.73 -5.40 16.35
CA ARG A 109 8.87 -5.41 17.82
C ARG A 109 7.56 -5.08 18.52
N ALA A 110 6.82 -4.08 18.02
CA ALA A 110 5.54 -3.68 18.57
C ALA A 110 4.49 -4.81 18.45
N GLU A 111 4.38 -5.46 17.28
CA GLU A 111 3.46 -6.60 17.07
C GLU A 111 3.82 -7.77 17.97
N ARG A 112 5.12 -8.07 18.10
CA ARG A 112 5.60 -9.11 18.97
C ARG A 112 5.26 -8.83 20.45
N GLU A 113 5.52 -7.60 20.93
CA GLU A 113 5.23 -7.19 22.30
C GLU A 113 3.72 -7.22 22.60
N GLN A 114 2.88 -6.79 21.65
CA GLN A 114 1.43 -6.88 21.77
C GLN A 114 0.96 -8.35 21.81
N ALA A 115 1.54 -9.21 20.98
CA ALA A 115 1.26 -10.62 20.98
C ALA A 115 1.68 -11.30 22.31
N GLU A 116 2.81 -10.91 22.92
CA GLU A 116 3.25 -11.40 24.23
C GLU A 116 2.29 -10.97 25.36
N LYS A 117 1.80 -9.74 25.32
CA LYS A 117 0.89 -9.18 26.34
C LYS A 117 -0.58 -9.66 26.21
N ALA A 118 -1.01 -10.04 25.03
CA ALA A 118 -2.37 -10.49 24.81
C ALA A 118 -2.65 -11.81 25.52
N GLY A 119 -3.76 -11.90 26.23
CA GLY A 119 -4.21 -13.12 26.91
C GLY A 119 -4.36 -14.31 25.94
N HIS A 120 -4.25 -15.54 26.47
CA HIS A 120 -4.52 -16.76 25.68
C HIS A 120 -6.02 -17.00 25.61
N ASP A 121 -6.66 -16.52 24.55
CA ASP A 121 -8.07 -16.84 24.25
C ASP A 121 -8.12 -17.96 23.18
N SER A 122 -8.00 -19.21 23.65
CA SER A 122 -8.08 -20.36 22.76
C SER A 122 -9.50 -20.93 22.77
N LYS A 123 -10.29 -20.60 21.75
CA LYS A 123 -11.58 -21.27 21.50
C LYS A 123 -11.39 -22.32 20.39
N VAL A 124 -11.89 -23.51 20.63
CA VAL A 124 -11.81 -24.63 19.66
C VAL A 124 -10.35 -24.98 19.26
N GLY A 125 -9.39 -24.78 20.18
CA GLY A 125 -7.97 -25.11 19.91
C GLY A 125 -7.26 -24.15 18.93
N LEU A 126 -7.85 -22.99 18.62
CA LEU A 126 -7.27 -21.96 17.78
C LEU A 126 -7.01 -20.69 18.61
N ASP A 127 -5.83 -20.11 18.47
CA ASP A 127 -5.52 -18.79 19.04
C ASP A 127 -6.19 -17.70 18.21
N TRP A 128 -7.34 -17.21 18.71
CA TRP A 128 -8.14 -16.21 17.99
C TRP A 128 -7.45 -14.86 17.86
N TYR A 129 -6.59 -14.47 18.80
CA TYR A 129 -5.80 -13.27 18.67
C TYR A 129 -4.86 -13.37 17.47
N ALA A 130 -4.05 -14.44 17.44
CA ALA A 130 -3.09 -14.66 16.37
C ALA A 130 -3.75 -14.80 14.99
N PHE A 131 -4.89 -15.52 14.92
CA PHE A 131 -5.71 -15.61 13.71
C PHE A 131 -6.19 -14.22 13.27
N THR A 132 -6.80 -13.45 14.17
CA THR A 132 -7.44 -12.17 13.83
C THR A 132 -6.43 -11.12 13.39
N VAL A 133 -5.28 -11.05 14.06
CA VAL A 133 -4.23 -10.08 13.71
C VAL A 133 -3.64 -10.40 12.33
N ALA A 134 -3.27 -11.65 12.08
CA ALA A 134 -2.76 -12.07 10.78
C ALA A 134 -3.80 -11.92 9.67
N PHE A 135 -5.06 -12.31 9.94
CA PHE A 135 -6.16 -12.15 8.99
C PHE A 135 -6.40 -10.69 8.60
N LYS A 136 -6.53 -9.81 9.60
CA LYS A 136 -6.77 -8.37 9.35
C LYS A 136 -5.58 -7.72 8.64
N GLY A 137 -4.35 -8.01 9.08
CA GLY A 137 -3.15 -7.47 8.47
C GLY A 137 -3.08 -7.84 6.98
N VAL A 138 -3.12 -9.14 6.67
CA VAL A 138 -3.05 -9.61 5.28
C VAL A 138 -4.25 -9.14 4.44
N LEU A 139 -5.45 -9.05 5.03
CA LEU A 139 -6.61 -8.55 4.31
C LEU A 139 -6.47 -7.05 3.97
N LEU A 140 -6.02 -6.23 4.91
CA LEU A 140 -5.89 -4.78 4.70
C LEU A 140 -4.78 -4.47 3.69
N GLU A 141 -3.58 -5.05 3.88
CA GLU A 141 -2.47 -4.85 2.96
C GLU A 141 -2.75 -5.46 1.58
N GLY A 142 -3.43 -6.62 1.55
CA GLY A 142 -3.88 -7.23 0.30
C GLY A 142 -4.91 -6.40 -0.45
N LEU A 143 -5.81 -5.69 0.24
CA LEU A 143 -6.71 -4.71 -0.37
C LEU A 143 -5.93 -3.55 -0.99
N GLU A 144 -4.89 -3.05 -0.32
CA GLU A 144 -4.03 -1.99 -0.86
C GLU A 144 -3.33 -2.47 -2.14
N VAL A 145 -2.84 -3.71 -2.18
CA VAL A 145 -2.30 -4.33 -3.40
C VAL A 145 -3.35 -4.41 -4.53
N VAL A 146 -4.57 -4.81 -4.22
CA VAL A 146 -5.65 -4.83 -5.23
C VAL A 146 -5.87 -3.43 -5.82
N PHE A 147 -5.91 -2.40 -4.99
CA PHE A 147 -6.04 -1.02 -5.47
C PHE A 147 -4.84 -0.56 -6.30
N ILE A 148 -3.61 -0.93 -5.91
CA ILE A 148 -2.40 -0.67 -6.69
C ILE A 148 -2.51 -1.28 -8.09
N VAL A 149 -2.89 -2.56 -8.19
CA VAL A 149 -3.03 -3.27 -9.46
C VAL A 149 -4.10 -2.62 -10.34
N ILE A 150 -5.25 -2.28 -9.76
CA ILE A 150 -6.32 -1.58 -10.48
C ILE A 150 -5.83 -0.21 -10.96
N ALA A 151 -5.17 0.56 -10.10
CA ALA A 151 -4.67 1.89 -10.43
C ALA A 151 -3.68 1.87 -11.60
N PHE A 152 -2.61 1.12 -11.45
CA PHE A 152 -1.55 1.05 -12.45
C PHE A 152 -2.03 0.35 -13.74
N GLY A 153 -2.80 -0.73 -13.60
CA GLY A 153 -3.27 -1.52 -14.73
C GLY A 153 -4.34 -0.80 -15.56
N SER A 154 -5.27 -0.12 -14.89
CA SER A 154 -6.31 0.63 -15.60
C SER A 154 -5.74 1.87 -16.29
N ALA A 155 -4.70 2.52 -15.71
CA ALA A 155 -4.04 3.68 -16.32
C ALA A 155 -3.48 3.38 -17.73
N GLN A 156 -3.12 2.15 -17.99
CA GLN A 156 -2.56 1.75 -19.30
C GLN A 156 -3.42 0.73 -20.04
N GLY A 157 -4.61 0.41 -19.54
CA GLY A 157 -5.47 -0.64 -20.11
C GLY A 157 -4.91 -2.05 -19.97
N GLU A 158 -3.93 -2.28 -19.10
CA GLU A 158 -3.11 -3.48 -18.99
C GLU A 158 -3.13 -4.07 -17.57
N LEU A 159 -4.33 -4.37 -17.06
CA LEU A 159 -4.53 -4.97 -15.73
C LEU A 159 -3.70 -6.26 -15.52
N GLY A 160 -3.55 -7.05 -16.58
CA GLY A 160 -2.78 -8.29 -16.53
C GLY A 160 -1.30 -8.05 -16.22
N LEU A 161 -0.69 -7.04 -16.82
CA LEU A 161 0.72 -6.70 -16.59
C LEU A 161 0.94 -6.12 -15.18
N ALA A 162 0.01 -5.30 -14.69
CA ALA A 162 0.06 -4.81 -13.32
C ALA A 162 -0.07 -5.97 -12.31
N ALA A 163 -0.96 -6.94 -12.58
CA ALA A 163 -1.11 -8.14 -11.76
C ALA A 163 0.16 -9.01 -11.78
N VAL A 164 0.87 -9.11 -12.90
CA VAL A 164 2.18 -9.78 -12.98
C VAL A 164 3.19 -9.10 -12.06
N GLY A 165 3.26 -7.76 -12.07
CA GLY A 165 4.12 -7.00 -11.15
C GLY A 165 3.85 -7.34 -9.69
N ALA A 166 2.59 -7.31 -9.28
CA ALA A 166 2.17 -7.68 -7.92
C ALA A 166 2.47 -9.15 -7.57
N ALA A 167 2.24 -10.08 -8.51
CA ALA A 167 2.55 -11.50 -8.32
C ALA A 167 4.05 -11.74 -8.11
N LEU A 168 4.91 -11.06 -8.88
CA LEU A 168 6.37 -11.12 -8.71
C LEU A 168 6.79 -10.58 -7.34
N ALA A 169 6.18 -9.48 -6.87
CA ALA A 169 6.39 -8.94 -5.54
C ALA A 169 6.00 -9.95 -4.45
N PHE A 170 4.83 -10.58 -4.59
CA PHE A 170 4.37 -11.61 -3.66
C PHE A 170 5.35 -12.79 -3.55
N VAL A 171 5.79 -13.32 -4.68
CA VAL A 171 6.74 -14.44 -4.70
C VAL A 171 8.07 -14.03 -4.05
N LEU A 172 8.60 -12.84 -4.38
CA LEU A 172 9.85 -12.36 -3.81
C LEU A 172 9.74 -12.19 -2.30
N VAL A 173 8.72 -11.48 -1.81
CA VAL A 173 8.54 -11.21 -0.38
C VAL A 173 8.29 -12.50 0.40
N LEU A 174 7.52 -13.44 -0.17
CA LEU A 174 7.31 -14.76 0.43
C LEU A 174 8.62 -15.54 0.57
N VAL A 175 9.42 -15.62 -0.50
CA VAL A 175 10.72 -16.30 -0.46
C VAL A 175 11.66 -15.64 0.54
N MET A 176 11.73 -14.30 0.55
CA MET A 176 12.55 -13.56 1.50
C MET A 176 12.09 -13.80 2.94
N GLY A 177 10.79 -13.81 3.21
CA GLY A 177 10.23 -14.11 4.53
C GLY A 177 10.56 -15.52 5.02
N LEU A 178 10.47 -16.52 4.13
CA LEU A 178 10.83 -17.91 4.44
C LEU A 178 12.32 -18.09 4.72
N VAL A 179 13.18 -17.34 4.03
CA VAL A 179 14.65 -17.45 4.17
C VAL A 179 15.17 -16.66 5.36
N LEU A 180 14.71 -15.41 5.52
CA LEU A 180 15.28 -14.49 6.50
C LEU A 180 14.62 -14.59 7.88
N HIS A 181 13.37 -14.98 7.96
CA HIS A 181 12.56 -15.02 9.20
C HIS A 181 12.62 -13.70 10.00
N ARG A 182 12.91 -12.59 9.31
CA ARG A 182 13.07 -11.24 9.85
C ARG A 182 12.41 -10.22 8.92
N PRO A 183 11.92 -9.10 9.45
CA PRO A 183 11.39 -8.03 8.62
C PRO A 183 12.45 -7.49 7.63
N LEU A 184 11.98 -7.08 6.47
CA LEU A 184 12.83 -6.52 5.41
C LEU A 184 13.07 -5.01 5.66
N SER A 185 13.78 -4.67 6.71
CA SER A 185 14.01 -3.30 7.19
C SER A 185 14.76 -2.37 6.20
N ARG A 186 15.28 -2.92 5.08
CA ARG A 186 16.03 -2.15 4.08
C ARG A 186 15.18 -1.59 2.95
N VAL A 187 13.88 -1.88 2.91
CA VAL A 187 12.99 -1.33 1.88
C VAL A 187 12.76 0.16 2.17
N PRO A 188 13.00 1.07 1.21
CA PRO A 188 12.80 2.51 1.41
C PRO A 188 11.30 2.87 1.35
N GLU A 189 10.49 2.24 2.19
CA GLU A 189 9.03 2.30 2.24
C GLU A 189 8.48 3.71 2.22
N ASN A 190 9.00 4.59 3.10
CA ASN A 190 8.52 5.97 3.20
C ASN A 190 8.66 6.74 1.88
N THR A 191 9.72 6.46 1.09
CA THR A 191 9.92 7.08 -0.23
C THR A 191 8.98 6.48 -1.26
N ILE A 192 8.85 5.15 -1.27
CA ILE A 192 7.95 4.46 -2.22
C ILE A 192 6.50 4.88 -1.94
N LYS A 193 6.04 4.86 -0.70
CA LYS A 193 4.69 5.34 -0.33
C LYS A 193 4.45 6.81 -0.68
N PHE A 194 5.49 7.66 -0.62
CA PHE A 194 5.36 9.04 -1.08
C PHE A 194 5.10 9.10 -2.59
N VAL A 195 5.90 8.40 -3.38
CA VAL A 195 5.77 8.37 -4.85
C VAL A 195 4.44 7.73 -5.27
N VAL A 196 4.11 6.57 -4.69
CA VAL A 196 2.85 5.87 -4.99
C VAL A 196 1.65 6.73 -4.58
N GLY A 197 1.67 7.33 -3.39
CA GLY A 197 0.60 8.23 -2.94
C GLY A 197 0.41 9.43 -3.86
N LEU A 198 1.52 9.99 -4.38
CA LEU A 198 1.48 11.06 -5.38
C LEU A 198 0.82 10.58 -6.68
N LEU A 199 1.24 9.43 -7.20
CA LEU A 199 0.69 8.86 -8.43
C LEU A 199 -0.79 8.51 -8.27
N LEU A 200 -1.18 7.80 -7.21
CA LEU A 200 -2.57 7.44 -6.94
C LEU A 200 -3.47 8.68 -6.83
N THR A 201 -3.01 9.73 -6.15
CA THR A 201 -3.75 10.99 -6.04
C THR A 201 -3.93 11.64 -7.40
N SER A 202 -2.88 11.67 -8.21
CA SER A 202 -2.89 12.29 -9.53
C SER A 202 -3.78 11.53 -10.51
N PHE A 203 -3.64 10.20 -10.57
CA PHE A 203 -4.50 9.35 -11.39
C PHE A 203 -5.97 9.42 -10.94
N GLY A 204 -6.19 9.38 -9.62
CA GLY A 204 -7.53 9.49 -9.06
C GLY A 204 -8.23 10.80 -9.40
N CYS A 205 -7.49 11.91 -9.33
CA CYS A 205 -7.98 13.23 -9.74
C CYS A 205 -8.27 13.26 -11.25
N PHE A 206 -7.33 12.80 -12.07
CA PHE A 206 -7.44 12.78 -13.52
C PHE A 206 -8.65 11.97 -13.98
N TRP A 207 -8.75 10.72 -13.58
CA TRP A 207 -9.82 9.83 -14.01
C TRP A 207 -11.16 10.12 -13.36
N GLY A 208 -11.17 10.55 -12.10
CA GLY A 208 -12.40 10.98 -11.45
C GLY A 208 -13.03 12.17 -12.17
N ALA A 209 -12.21 13.11 -12.63
CA ALA A 209 -12.66 14.25 -13.42
C ALA A 209 -13.17 13.82 -14.82
N GLU A 210 -12.44 12.95 -15.54
CA GLU A 210 -12.92 12.39 -16.82
C GLU A 210 -14.25 11.64 -16.66
N GLY A 211 -14.37 10.79 -15.63
CA GLY A 211 -15.60 10.08 -15.33
C GLY A 211 -16.76 11.01 -14.93
N ALA A 212 -16.46 12.22 -14.48
CA ALA A 212 -17.44 13.29 -14.25
C ALA A 212 -17.74 14.15 -15.49
N GLY A 213 -17.16 13.82 -16.64
CA GLY A 213 -17.38 14.52 -17.92
C GLY A 213 -16.44 15.68 -18.18
N VAL A 214 -15.29 15.74 -17.52
CA VAL A 214 -14.26 16.75 -17.80
C VAL A 214 -13.38 16.27 -18.95
N ASP A 215 -13.27 17.09 -19.99
CA ASP A 215 -12.31 16.88 -21.07
C ASP A 215 -11.01 17.60 -20.75
N TRP A 216 -9.92 16.84 -20.60
CA TRP A 216 -8.61 17.40 -20.31
C TRP A 216 -7.95 17.97 -21.58
N PRO A 217 -7.43 19.22 -21.55
CA PRO A 217 -6.72 19.77 -22.69
C PRO A 217 -5.41 19.01 -22.95
N GLY A 218 -5.30 18.35 -24.10
CA GLY A 218 -4.13 17.53 -24.44
C GLY A 218 -4.17 16.11 -23.86
N ASP A 219 -5.35 15.64 -23.51
CA ASP A 219 -5.62 14.26 -23.08
C ASP A 219 -4.66 13.77 -21.97
N GLU A 220 -3.99 12.65 -22.16
CA GLU A 220 -3.08 12.03 -21.20
C GLU A 220 -1.89 12.93 -20.81
N ILE A 221 -1.51 13.92 -21.63
CA ILE A 221 -0.41 14.86 -21.29
C ILE A 221 -0.78 15.70 -20.08
N SER A 222 -2.06 16.02 -19.89
CA SER A 222 -2.55 16.77 -18.72
C SER A 222 -2.28 16.05 -17.40
N LEU A 223 -2.16 14.73 -17.41
CA LEU A 223 -1.78 13.95 -16.24
C LEU A 223 -0.41 14.36 -15.69
N LEU A 224 0.55 14.70 -16.57
CA LEU A 224 1.87 15.21 -16.12
C LEU A 224 1.72 16.55 -15.38
N GLY A 225 0.79 17.39 -15.83
CA GLY A 225 0.43 18.63 -15.15
C GLY A 225 -0.17 18.40 -13.77
N VAL A 226 -1.06 17.41 -13.65
CA VAL A 226 -1.69 17.02 -12.38
C VAL A 226 -0.64 16.45 -11.41
N ILE A 227 0.26 15.59 -11.90
CA ILE A 227 1.39 15.05 -11.09
C ILE A 227 2.31 16.19 -10.61
N ALA A 228 2.67 17.11 -11.50
CA ALA A 228 3.50 18.26 -11.15
C ALA A 228 2.81 19.17 -10.11
N PHE A 229 1.51 19.39 -10.24
CA PHE A 229 0.70 20.15 -9.28
C PHE A 229 0.71 19.51 -7.89
N PHE A 230 0.33 18.23 -7.78
CA PHE A 230 0.33 17.55 -6.48
C PHE A 230 1.74 17.38 -5.90
N GLY A 231 2.76 17.20 -6.75
CA GLY A 231 4.17 17.18 -6.35
C GLY A 231 4.61 18.51 -5.73
N LEU A 232 4.27 19.63 -6.39
CA LEU A 232 4.56 20.98 -5.90
C LEU A 232 3.83 21.26 -4.59
N VAL A 233 2.53 20.97 -4.52
CA VAL A 233 1.72 21.13 -3.29
C VAL A 233 2.32 20.32 -2.15
N SER A 234 2.68 19.07 -2.39
CA SER A 234 3.30 18.20 -1.38
C SER A 234 4.64 18.77 -0.90
N PHE A 235 5.48 19.23 -1.82
CA PHE A 235 6.76 19.86 -1.50
C PHE A 235 6.58 21.13 -0.63
N VAL A 236 5.64 22.01 -1.01
CA VAL A 236 5.33 23.23 -0.26
C VAL A 236 4.81 22.88 1.14
N LEU A 237 3.90 21.90 1.25
CA LEU A 237 3.35 21.45 2.53
C LEU A 237 4.44 20.87 3.44
N VAL A 238 5.31 20.00 2.91
CA VAL A 238 6.44 19.46 3.68
C VAL A 238 7.32 20.58 4.20
N ARG A 239 7.62 21.57 3.35
CA ARG A 239 8.48 22.69 3.73
C ARG A 239 7.83 23.63 4.76
N ALA A 240 6.55 23.92 4.59
CA ALA A 240 5.77 24.75 5.51
C ALA A 240 5.64 24.07 6.89
N LEU A 241 5.34 22.79 6.92
CA LEU A 241 5.23 22.00 8.16
C LEU A 241 6.59 21.89 8.88
N ARG A 242 7.68 21.63 8.15
CA ARG A 242 9.03 21.64 8.74
C ARG A 242 9.38 22.93 9.44
N ARG A 243 9.00 24.09 8.86
CA ARG A 243 9.24 25.41 9.46
C ARG A 243 8.44 25.66 10.73
N ARG A 244 7.27 25.01 10.87
CA ARG A 244 6.40 25.12 12.06
C ARG A 244 6.75 24.14 13.17
N ARG A 245 7.72 23.26 12.97
CA ARG A 245 8.16 22.31 13.97
C ARG A 245 8.90 23.05 15.07
N VAL A 246 8.28 23.17 16.24
CA VAL A 246 8.95 23.65 17.45
C VAL A 246 9.95 22.56 17.85
N PRO A 247 11.25 22.89 18.04
CA PRO A 247 12.22 21.91 18.55
C PRO A 247 11.69 21.35 19.88
N PRO A 248 11.86 20.06 20.18
CA PRO A 248 11.58 19.56 21.52
C PRO A 248 12.39 20.43 22.49
N VAL A 249 11.70 21.02 23.46
CA VAL A 249 12.36 21.72 24.58
C VAL A 249 13.29 20.68 25.17
N ALA A 250 14.59 20.91 25.12
CA ALA A 250 15.57 20.08 25.77
C ALA A 250 15.12 19.97 27.23
N ALA A 251 14.69 18.76 27.63
CA ALA A 251 14.37 18.47 29.04
C ALA A 251 15.61 18.87 29.84
N GLY A 252 15.43 19.89 30.67
CA GLY A 252 16.50 20.63 31.29
C GLY A 252 17.50 19.68 31.95
N ALA A 253 18.75 19.87 31.63
CA ALA A 253 19.85 19.61 32.52
C ALA A 253 19.63 20.54 33.74
N GLY A 254 19.01 19.95 34.75
CA GLY A 254 18.68 20.64 35.99
C GLY A 254 19.08 19.78 37.17
N ALA A 255 20.24 20.10 37.69
CA ALA A 255 20.78 19.88 39.03
C ALA A 255 20.62 18.49 39.69
#